data_44d84cccabb19fe7afa7d0f6537f4856
#
_entry.id   44d84cccabb19fe7afa7d0f6537f4856
#
_cell.length_a   1.000
_cell.length_b   1.000
_cell.length_c   1.000
_cell.angle_alpha   90.00
_cell.angle_beta   90.00
_cell.angle_gamma   90.00
#
_symmetry.space_group_name_H-M   'P 1'
#
loop_
_entity.id
_entity.type
_entity.pdbx_description
1 polymer ?
#
loop_
_entity_poly.entity_id
_entity_poly.type
_entity_poly.pdbx_seq_one_letter_code
_entity_poly.pdbx_strand_id
1 'polypeptide(L)'
;GKGRFNAHNVDLNRNFDCEWQTEGTWQTRTVSGGTAAFSEPEAQAIRNYVETHDIAGAVVWYSAAGGVFASTCRNGISDETQALTDAYAKASGYRAYQNFDFYEITGDMVNWFAKQNIPAISVLLSTHTSTDWSKNQAGIDAFLNYFAE
;
A
#
# COMPACT_ATOMS: atom_id res chain seq x y z
N GLY A 1 17.07 -4.57 -6.59
CA GLY A 1 17.56 -4.96 -5.34
C GLY A 1 17.19 -6.36 -4.90
N LYS A 2 18.09 -7.00 -4.20
CA LYS A 2 17.90 -8.36 -3.67
C LYS A 2 16.79 -8.47 -2.60
N GLY A 3 16.27 -7.36 -2.08
CA GLY A 3 15.25 -7.36 -1.03
C GLY A 3 13.82 -7.19 -1.51
N ARG A 4 13.59 -7.12 -2.83
CA ARG A 4 12.24 -6.96 -3.37
C ARG A 4 11.49 -8.29 -3.56
N PHE A 5 12.22 -9.34 -3.87
CA PHE A 5 11.66 -10.65 -4.20
C PHE A 5 11.84 -11.64 -3.07
N ASN A 6 10.88 -12.52 -2.87
CA ASN A 6 11.00 -13.63 -1.93
C ASN A 6 11.88 -14.76 -2.47
N ALA A 7 11.96 -15.89 -1.76
CA ALA A 7 12.76 -17.05 -2.16
C ALA A 7 12.30 -17.71 -3.47
N HIS A 8 11.03 -17.54 -3.85
CA HIS A 8 10.47 -18.02 -5.11
C HIS A 8 10.63 -17.02 -6.27
N ASN A 9 11.38 -15.92 -6.05
CA ASN A 9 11.55 -14.84 -7.02
C ASN A 9 10.23 -14.13 -7.38
N VAL A 10 9.27 -14.09 -6.47
CA VAL A 10 8.00 -13.40 -6.60
C VAL A 10 8.10 -12.02 -5.96
N ASP A 11 7.59 -11.00 -6.63
CA ASP A 11 7.36 -9.67 -6.07
C ASP A 11 6.13 -9.74 -5.17
N LEU A 12 6.31 -9.74 -3.86
CA LEU A 12 5.22 -9.87 -2.90
C LEU A 12 4.17 -8.77 -3.06
N ASN A 13 4.57 -7.57 -3.49
CA ASN A 13 3.64 -6.49 -3.79
C ASN A 13 3.00 -6.59 -5.19
N ARG A 14 2.97 -7.80 -5.75
CA ARG A 14 2.22 -8.21 -6.92
C ARG A 14 1.45 -9.51 -6.68
N ASN A 15 1.45 -10.01 -5.42
CA ASN A 15 0.86 -11.29 -5.07
C ASN A 15 -0.49 -11.18 -4.32
N PHE A 16 -1.02 -9.96 -4.15
CA PHE A 16 -2.32 -9.72 -3.51
C PHE A 16 -3.46 -9.72 -4.54
N ASP A 17 -4.68 -9.99 -4.07
CA ASP A 17 -5.86 -10.10 -4.93
C ASP A 17 -6.54 -8.73 -5.15
N CYS A 18 -5.85 -7.83 -5.83
CA CYS A 18 -6.46 -6.70 -6.51
C CYS A 18 -5.91 -6.65 -7.93
N GLU A 19 -6.75 -7.00 -8.90
CA GLU A 19 -6.38 -7.07 -10.32
C GLU A 19 -5.14 -7.95 -10.57
N TRP A 20 -5.01 -8.99 -9.79
CA TRP A 20 -3.85 -9.86 -9.81
C TRP A 20 -3.54 -10.40 -11.22
N GLN A 21 -2.27 -10.45 -11.55
CA GLN A 21 -1.71 -10.99 -12.77
C GLN A 21 -0.52 -11.89 -12.43
N THR A 22 -0.27 -12.90 -13.25
CA THR A 22 0.94 -13.74 -13.12
C THR A 22 2.24 -12.95 -13.29
N GLU A 23 2.17 -11.89 -14.08
CA GLU A 23 3.24 -10.93 -14.30
C GLU A 23 2.72 -9.52 -14.07
N GLY A 24 3.51 -8.70 -13.42
CA GLY A 24 3.23 -7.29 -13.17
C GLY A 24 4.39 -6.39 -13.57
N THR A 25 4.18 -5.09 -13.44
CA THR A 25 5.21 -4.08 -13.73
C THR A 25 5.80 -3.54 -12.44
N TRP A 26 7.13 -3.43 -12.40
CA TRP A 26 7.86 -2.65 -11.41
C TRP A 26 8.80 -1.67 -12.12
N GLN A 27 8.48 -0.39 -12.09
CA GLN A 27 9.13 0.63 -12.91
C GLN A 27 9.05 0.27 -14.42
N THR A 28 10.14 -0.14 -15.03
CA THR A 28 10.21 -0.56 -16.44
C THR A 28 10.44 -2.06 -16.61
N ARG A 29 10.32 -2.84 -15.53
CA ARG A 29 10.62 -4.28 -15.52
C ARG A 29 9.38 -5.11 -15.33
N THR A 30 9.30 -6.24 -16.03
CA THR A 30 8.35 -7.31 -15.73
C THR A 30 8.83 -8.08 -14.49
N VAL A 31 7.91 -8.31 -13.56
CA VAL A 31 8.15 -9.07 -12.33
C VAL A 31 7.08 -10.13 -12.14
N SER A 32 7.42 -11.22 -11.45
CA SER A 32 6.45 -12.29 -11.18
C SER A 32 5.47 -11.88 -10.08
N GLY A 33 4.18 -12.08 -10.32
CA GLY A 33 3.10 -11.97 -9.33
C GLY A 33 2.78 -13.29 -8.63
N GLY A 34 3.57 -14.35 -8.89
CA GLY A 34 3.32 -15.70 -8.38
C GLY A 34 2.43 -16.55 -9.29
N THR A 35 2.06 -17.73 -8.83
CA THR A 35 1.22 -18.69 -9.60
C THR A 35 -0.28 -18.45 -9.44
N ALA A 36 -0.67 -17.74 -8.38
CA ALA A 36 -2.03 -17.29 -8.10
C ALA A 36 -1.95 -16.08 -7.13
N ALA A 37 -3.04 -15.33 -7.00
CA ALA A 37 -3.16 -14.38 -5.89
C ALA A 37 -2.97 -15.14 -4.57
N PHE A 38 -2.14 -14.59 -3.69
CA PHE A 38 -1.75 -15.23 -2.43
C PHE A 38 -1.09 -16.61 -2.59
N SER A 39 -0.36 -16.85 -3.68
CA SER A 39 0.45 -18.07 -3.80
C SER A 39 1.59 -18.11 -2.78
N GLU A 40 2.06 -16.96 -2.33
CA GLU A 40 3.23 -16.85 -1.47
C GLU A 40 2.84 -16.84 0.01
N PRO A 41 3.57 -17.57 0.87
CA PRO A 41 3.25 -17.70 2.29
C PRO A 41 3.29 -16.36 3.05
N GLU A 42 4.14 -15.44 2.64
CA GLU A 42 4.24 -14.10 3.24
C GLU A 42 2.96 -13.29 2.97
N ALA A 43 2.43 -13.32 1.75
CA ALA A 43 1.17 -12.67 1.39
C ALA A 43 -0.03 -13.36 2.07
N GLN A 44 -0.01 -14.70 2.16
CA GLN A 44 -1.03 -15.46 2.90
C GLN A 44 -1.06 -15.09 4.39
N ALA A 45 0.11 -14.89 5.01
CA ALA A 45 0.18 -14.51 6.42
C ALA A 45 -0.52 -13.17 6.69
N ILE A 46 -0.30 -12.17 5.81
CA ILE A 46 -0.98 -10.89 5.91
C ILE A 46 -2.49 -11.04 5.67
N ARG A 47 -2.89 -11.76 4.62
CA ARG A 47 -4.31 -12.03 4.35
C ARG A 47 -4.99 -12.68 5.55
N ASN A 48 -4.42 -13.75 6.09
CA ASN A 48 -5.00 -14.49 7.21
C ASN A 48 -5.13 -13.60 8.46
N TYR A 49 -4.13 -12.74 8.72
CA TYR A 49 -4.21 -11.78 9.81
C TYR A 49 -5.37 -10.79 9.62
N VAL A 50 -5.47 -10.20 8.44
CA VAL A 50 -6.52 -9.21 8.12
C VAL A 50 -7.92 -9.84 8.17
N GLU A 51 -8.08 -11.06 7.64
CA GLU A 51 -9.38 -11.76 7.61
C GLU A 51 -9.84 -12.23 9.01
N THR A 52 -8.93 -12.32 9.98
CA THR A 52 -9.23 -12.80 11.34
C THR A 52 -9.24 -11.71 12.40
N HIS A 53 -8.98 -10.46 12.02
CA HIS A 53 -8.96 -9.31 12.93
C HIS A 53 -9.81 -8.18 12.38
N ASP A 54 -10.37 -7.39 13.28
CA ASP A 54 -11.09 -6.17 12.91
C ASP A 54 -10.09 -5.03 12.65
N ILE A 55 -9.81 -4.78 11.39
CA ILE A 55 -8.83 -3.80 10.94
C ILE A 55 -9.57 -2.52 10.53
N ALA A 56 -9.40 -1.46 11.31
CA ALA A 56 -10.03 -0.17 11.05
C ALA A 56 -9.41 0.56 9.85
N GLY A 57 -8.11 0.40 9.61
CA GLY A 57 -7.40 1.03 8.50
C GLY A 57 -5.97 0.54 8.37
N ALA A 58 -5.30 0.87 7.27
CA ALA A 58 -3.93 0.45 7.02
C ALA A 58 -3.05 1.55 6.43
N VAL A 59 -1.80 1.59 6.87
CA VAL A 59 -0.74 2.41 6.26
C VAL A 59 0.38 1.50 5.80
N VAL A 60 0.77 1.64 4.54
CA VAL A 60 1.86 0.86 3.95
C VAL A 60 2.96 1.80 3.45
N TRP A 61 4.18 1.61 3.96
CA TRP A 61 5.32 2.45 3.58
C TRP A 61 6.15 1.80 2.48
N TYR A 62 6.51 2.62 1.48
CA TYR A 62 7.41 2.26 0.38
C TYR A 62 8.48 3.34 0.20
N SER A 63 9.47 3.09 -0.65
CA SER A 63 10.45 4.08 -1.10
C SER A 63 10.66 3.97 -2.62
N ALA A 64 10.81 5.05 -3.34
CA ALA A 64 10.68 6.42 -2.88
C ALA A 64 10.00 7.25 -3.98
N ALA A 65 9.08 8.13 -3.60
CA ALA A 65 8.48 9.11 -4.51
C ALA A 65 8.00 10.36 -3.77
N GLY A 66 8.01 10.35 -2.44
CA GLY A 66 7.70 11.51 -1.60
C GLY A 66 6.22 11.89 -1.63
N GLY A 67 5.29 11.00 -1.24
CA GLY A 67 3.87 11.31 -1.23
C GLY A 67 3.00 10.32 -0.49
N VAL A 68 1.74 10.69 -0.27
CA VAL A 68 0.69 9.85 0.29
C VAL A 68 -0.34 9.58 -0.81
N PHE A 69 -0.66 8.31 -1.02
CA PHE A 69 -1.55 7.87 -2.10
C PHE A 69 -2.74 7.11 -1.52
N ALA A 70 -3.94 7.48 -1.95
CA ALA A 70 -5.15 6.76 -1.62
C ALA A 70 -5.19 5.40 -2.33
N SER A 71 -5.80 4.40 -1.69
CA SER A 71 -6.00 3.08 -2.28
C SER A 71 -7.31 2.99 -3.04
N THR A 72 -7.32 2.19 -4.10
CA THR A 72 -8.51 1.81 -4.84
C THR A 72 -8.28 0.50 -5.60
N CYS A 73 -9.28 -0.36 -5.63
CA CYS A 73 -9.29 -1.56 -6.46
C CYS A 73 -10.45 -1.48 -7.45
N ARG A 74 -10.41 -0.52 -8.38
CA ARG A 74 -11.45 -0.17 -9.38
C ARG A 74 -12.84 0.18 -8.84
N ASN A 75 -13.01 0.22 -7.54
CA ASN A 75 -14.29 0.53 -6.87
C ASN A 75 -14.41 2.00 -6.45
N GLY A 76 -13.51 2.85 -6.93
CA GLY A 76 -13.40 4.24 -6.48
C GLY A 76 -12.66 4.37 -5.15
N ILE A 77 -12.33 5.60 -4.80
CA ILE A 77 -11.73 5.93 -3.49
C ILE A 77 -12.88 6.25 -2.54
N SER A 78 -12.96 5.56 -1.41
CA SER A 78 -13.97 5.88 -0.39
C SER A 78 -13.69 7.25 0.24
N ASP A 79 -14.73 7.93 0.71
CA ASP A 79 -14.60 9.22 1.39
C ASP A 79 -13.66 9.10 2.61
N GLU A 80 -13.71 7.98 3.30
CA GLU A 80 -12.85 7.69 4.45
C GLU A 80 -11.37 7.53 4.04
N THR A 81 -11.09 6.80 2.96
CA THR A 81 -9.72 6.68 2.42
C THR A 81 -9.18 8.04 1.99
N GLN A 82 -10.02 8.87 1.35
CA GLN A 82 -9.63 10.23 0.97
C GLN A 82 -9.35 11.09 2.20
N ALA A 83 -10.21 11.05 3.21
CA ALA A 83 -10.03 11.81 4.45
C ALA A 83 -8.72 11.42 5.17
N LEU A 84 -8.42 10.13 5.25
CA LEU A 84 -7.17 9.62 5.83
C LEU A 84 -5.94 10.04 5.03
N THR A 85 -6.01 10.00 3.69
CA THR A 85 -4.94 10.49 2.80
C THR A 85 -4.64 11.95 3.08
N ASP A 86 -5.68 12.79 3.14
CA ASP A 86 -5.56 14.22 3.37
C ASP A 86 -5.05 14.54 4.78
N ALA A 87 -5.55 13.83 5.80
CA ALA A 87 -5.13 14.01 7.19
C ALA A 87 -3.65 13.64 7.37
N TYR A 88 -3.22 12.49 6.83
CA TYR A 88 -1.82 12.07 6.89
C TYR A 88 -0.92 13.04 6.14
N ALA A 89 -1.29 13.42 4.92
CA ALA A 89 -0.51 14.34 4.09
C ALA A 89 -0.36 15.72 4.75
N LYS A 90 -1.44 16.26 5.31
CA LYS A 90 -1.44 17.55 6.01
C LYS A 90 -0.52 17.52 7.23
N ALA A 91 -0.57 16.48 8.03
CA ALA A 91 0.23 16.36 9.25
C ALA A 91 1.72 16.12 8.96
N SER A 92 2.01 15.25 7.98
CA SER A 92 3.37 14.87 7.61
C SER A 92 4.09 15.88 6.70
N GLY A 93 3.34 16.73 6.00
CA GLY A 93 3.87 17.62 4.97
C GLY A 93 4.24 16.91 3.65
N TYR A 94 3.80 15.67 3.46
CA TYR A 94 3.83 15.03 2.14
C TYR A 94 2.72 15.57 1.25
N ARG A 95 2.89 15.45 -0.07
CA ARG A 95 1.82 15.72 -1.02
C ARG A 95 0.82 14.57 -1.03
N ALA A 96 -0.48 14.90 -1.04
CA ALA A 96 -1.54 13.93 -1.24
C ALA A 96 -1.78 13.65 -2.73
N TYR A 97 -2.02 12.40 -3.07
CA TYR A 97 -2.40 11.94 -4.40
C TYR A 97 -3.62 11.01 -4.31
N GLN A 98 -4.52 11.08 -5.29
CA GLN A 98 -5.69 10.21 -5.33
C GLN A 98 -5.32 8.78 -5.75
N ASN A 99 -4.33 8.64 -6.64
CA ASN A 99 -3.90 7.34 -7.12
C ASN A 99 -2.41 7.36 -7.46
N PHE A 100 -1.82 6.17 -7.52
CA PHE A 100 -0.48 5.98 -8.03
C PHE A 100 -0.56 5.77 -9.55
N ASP A 101 0.04 6.68 -10.32
CA ASP A 101 -0.03 6.70 -11.78
C ASP A 101 1.33 6.71 -12.49
N PHE A 102 2.42 6.46 -11.76
CA PHE A 102 3.77 6.44 -12.34
C PHE A 102 4.00 5.25 -13.28
N TYR A 103 3.32 4.13 -13.03
CA TYR A 103 3.24 2.93 -13.87
C TYR A 103 2.05 2.06 -13.41
N GLU A 104 1.62 1.14 -14.26
CA GLU A 104 0.51 0.24 -13.91
C GLU A 104 0.87 -0.64 -12.71
N ILE A 105 -0.02 -0.67 -11.74
CA ILE A 105 0.10 -1.52 -10.54
C ILE A 105 -1.05 -2.53 -10.54
N THR A 106 -0.68 -3.80 -10.37
CA THR A 106 -1.60 -4.92 -10.20
C THR A 106 -1.14 -5.78 -9.03
N GLY A 107 -2.06 -6.38 -8.30
CA GLY A 107 -1.73 -7.32 -7.22
C GLY A 107 -0.99 -6.72 -6.03
N ASP A 108 -1.14 -5.44 -5.76
CA ASP A 108 -0.49 -4.78 -4.64
C ASP A 108 -1.33 -4.81 -3.34
N MET A 109 -0.64 -4.75 -2.22
CA MET A 109 -1.25 -4.90 -0.91
C MET A 109 -2.22 -3.76 -0.57
N VAL A 110 -1.84 -2.51 -0.83
CA VAL A 110 -2.65 -1.36 -0.41
C VAL A 110 -4.00 -1.32 -1.15
N ASN A 111 -4.02 -1.64 -2.44
CA ASN A 111 -5.25 -1.70 -3.22
C ASN A 111 -6.09 -2.94 -2.89
N TRP A 112 -5.45 -4.04 -2.45
CA TRP A 112 -6.18 -5.18 -1.92
C TRP A 112 -6.95 -4.83 -0.63
N PHE A 113 -6.41 -4.01 0.28
CA PHE A 113 -7.17 -3.48 1.41
C PHE A 113 -8.43 -2.74 0.95
N ALA A 114 -8.33 -1.91 -0.09
CA ALA A 114 -9.50 -1.23 -0.66
C ALA A 114 -10.56 -2.23 -1.18
N LYS A 115 -10.14 -3.34 -1.78
CA LYS A 115 -11.04 -4.45 -2.19
C LYS A 115 -11.76 -5.06 -0.99
N GLN A 116 -11.13 -5.10 0.19
CA GLN A 116 -11.71 -5.58 1.44
C GLN A 116 -12.59 -4.52 2.14
N ASN A 117 -12.79 -3.35 1.54
CA ASN A 117 -13.45 -2.18 2.16
C ASN A 117 -12.73 -1.70 3.44
N ILE A 118 -11.44 -1.90 3.53
CA ILE A 118 -10.59 -1.37 4.58
C ILE A 118 -9.91 -0.11 4.05
N PRO A 119 -10.14 1.07 4.65
CA PRO A 119 -9.47 2.29 4.21
C PRO A 119 -7.95 2.15 4.39
N ALA A 120 -7.22 2.37 3.31
CA ALA A 120 -5.78 2.18 3.31
C ALA A 120 -5.07 3.26 2.49
N ILE A 121 -3.88 3.63 2.94
CA ILE A 121 -3.02 4.58 2.25
C ILE A 121 -1.62 4.00 2.06
N SER A 122 -0.97 4.35 0.95
CA SER A 122 0.46 4.13 0.81
C SER A 122 1.22 5.43 1.01
N VAL A 123 2.31 5.34 1.75
CA VAL A 123 3.22 6.45 1.98
C VAL A 123 4.56 6.11 1.33
N LEU A 124 4.94 6.88 0.32
CA LEU A 124 6.23 6.73 -0.33
C LEU A 124 7.21 7.71 0.28
N LEU A 125 8.26 7.19 0.93
CA LEU A 125 9.32 7.99 1.54
C LEU A 125 10.01 8.88 0.50
N SER A 126 10.60 9.98 0.94
CA SER A 126 11.26 10.95 0.05
C SER A 126 12.48 10.36 -0.64
N THR A 127 13.19 9.45 0.02
CA THR A 127 14.42 8.82 -0.48
C THR A 127 14.50 7.35 -0.08
N HIS A 128 15.45 6.60 -0.66
CA HIS A 128 15.76 5.22 -0.27
C HIS A 128 16.64 5.11 0.99
N THR A 129 17.10 6.22 1.54
CA THR A 129 18.08 6.25 2.64
C THR A 129 17.55 6.94 3.90
N SER A 130 16.41 7.62 3.82
CA SER A 130 15.75 8.28 4.94
C SER A 130 14.44 7.58 5.27
N THR A 131 14.11 7.47 6.56
CA THR A 131 12.80 7.02 7.02
C THR A 131 11.79 8.16 7.10
N ASP A 132 12.23 9.41 6.91
CA ASP A 132 11.43 10.62 7.11
C ASP A 132 10.67 10.60 8.46
N TRP A 133 11.32 10.13 9.52
CA TRP A 133 10.66 9.74 10.78
C TRP A 133 9.77 10.84 11.35
N SER A 134 10.26 12.08 11.44
CA SER A 134 9.46 13.18 11.99
C SER A 134 8.17 13.45 11.21
N LYS A 135 8.21 13.31 9.88
CA LYS A 135 7.03 13.42 9.03
C LYS A 135 6.06 12.26 9.27
N ASN A 136 6.61 11.04 9.25
CA ASN A 136 5.80 9.85 9.40
C ASN A 136 5.20 9.72 10.80
N GLN A 137 5.91 10.13 11.85
CA GLN A 137 5.36 10.18 13.21
C GLN A 137 4.12 11.09 13.26
N ALA A 138 4.20 12.31 12.73
CA ALA A 138 3.05 13.22 12.68
C ALA A 138 1.89 12.65 11.84
N GLY A 139 2.20 12.00 10.72
CA GLY A 139 1.20 11.32 9.88
C GLY A 139 0.53 10.15 10.60
N ILE A 140 1.29 9.32 11.32
CA ILE A 140 0.76 8.21 12.12
C ILE A 140 -0.16 8.74 13.23
N ASP A 141 0.24 9.78 13.94
CA ASP A 141 -0.59 10.38 14.98
C ASP A 141 -1.92 10.89 14.42
N ALA A 142 -1.90 11.54 13.25
CA ALA A 142 -3.12 12.00 12.58
C ALA A 142 -4.00 10.84 12.12
N PHE A 143 -3.40 9.75 11.61
CA PHE A 143 -4.12 8.55 11.20
C PHE A 143 -4.78 7.85 12.38
N LEU A 144 -4.09 7.69 13.50
CA LEU A 144 -4.64 7.07 14.72
C LEU A 144 -5.75 7.92 15.33
N ASN A 145 -5.58 9.24 15.38
CA ASN A 145 -6.58 10.15 15.91
C ASN A 145 -7.89 10.14 15.11
N TYR A 146 -7.82 9.86 13.80
CA TYR A 146 -9.02 9.74 12.97
C TYR A 146 -9.95 8.62 13.45
N PHE A 147 -9.40 7.50 13.92
CA PHE A 147 -10.19 6.37 14.43
C PHE A 147 -10.49 6.45 15.92
N ALA A 148 -9.96 7.45 16.64
CA ALA A 148 -10.18 7.63 18.06
C ALA A 148 -11.41 8.50 18.38
N GLU A 149 -12.00 9.15 17.37
CA GLU A 149 -13.24 9.97 17.47
C GLU A 149 -14.47 9.08 17.23
#